data_14a6d1f184117777b16684279938f829
#
_entry.id   14a6d1f184117777b16684279938f829
#
_cell.length_a   1.000
_cell.length_b   1.000
_cell.length_c   1.000
_cell.angle_alpha   90.00
_cell.angle_beta   90.00
_cell.angle_gamma   90.00
#
_symmetry.space_group_name_H-M   'P 1'
#
loop_
_entity.id
_entity.type
_entity.pdbx_description
1 polymer ?
#
loop_
_entity_poly.entity_id
_entity_poly.type
_entity_poly.pdbx_seq_one_letter_code
_entity_poly.pdbx_strand_id
1 'polypeptide(L)'
;MEDAILKFEKLLNENVNYFPTISNEILEAKIPEKWSKKEILGHLTDSAIHNLVRFTEINYVEKPYQHRPYNQIDLVNLNQYQTMDIDELTQLWFVINKQIIRIMKSVDNEALDYKIVLSDGSIIDLKFLITDYVNHLEHHINQIR
;
A
#
# COMPACT_ATOMS: atom_id res chain seq x y z
N MET A 1 3.82 13.88 -10.46
CA MET A 1 4.60 13.04 -9.53
C MET A 1 4.68 13.67 -8.16
N GLU A 2 5.16 14.90 -8.07
CA GLU A 2 5.32 15.64 -6.81
C GLU A 2 4.00 15.71 -6.00
N ASP A 3 2.90 16.06 -6.65
CA ASP A 3 1.57 16.10 -6.00
C ASP A 3 1.14 14.73 -5.43
N ALA A 4 1.46 13.63 -6.12
CA ALA A 4 1.14 12.29 -5.63
C ALA A 4 1.96 11.94 -4.37
N ILE A 5 3.24 12.32 -4.34
CA ILE A 5 4.11 12.12 -3.17
C ILE A 5 3.65 12.98 -1.99
N LEU A 6 3.31 14.25 -2.23
CA LEU A 6 2.77 15.14 -1.19
C LEU A 6 1.44 14.61 -0.61
N LYS A 7 0.54 14.15 -1.48
CA LYS A 7 -0.71 13.49 -1.06
C LYS A 7 -0.41 12.25 -0.21
N PHE A 8 0.54 11.42 -0.63
CA PHE A 8 0.93 10.22 0.10
C PHE A 8 1.48 10.55 1.49
N GLU A 9 2.39 11.51 1.61
CA GLU A 9 2.93 11.97 2.89
C GLU A 9 1.84 12.48 3.82
N LYS A 10 0.89 13.26 3.29
CA LYS A 10 -0.26 13.74 4.04
C LYS A 10 -1.10 12.58 4.58
N LEU A 11 -1.47 11.61 3.74
CA LEU A 11 -2.25 10.44 4.14
C LEU A 11 -1.56 9.66 5.26
N LEU A 12 -0.24 9.45 5.18
CA LEU A 12 0.50 8.76 6.23
C LEU A 12 0.50 9.53 7.55
N ASN A 13 0.85 10.81 7.51
CA ASN A 13 1.02 11.62 8.71
C ASN A 13 -0.31 11.84 9.45
N GLU A 14 -1.42 11.96 8.74
CA GLU A 14 -2.75 12.10 9.35
C GLU A 14 -3.22 10.80 10.00
N ASN A 15 -2.96 9.66 9.37
CA ASN A 15 -3.58 8.39 9.77
C ASN A 15 -2.74 7.58 10.76
N VAL A 16 -1.42 7.77 10.83
CA VAL A 16 -0.57 7.11 11.84
C VAL A 16 -0.98 7.46 13.27
N ASN A 17 -1.48 8.67 13.49
CA ASN A 17 -1.99 9.10 14.79
C ASN A 17 -3.49 8.84 14.97
N TYR A 18 -4.23 8.70 13.87
CA TYR A 18 -5.69 8.51 13.91
C TYR A 18 -6.08 7.05 14.17
N PHE A 19 -5.48 6.08 13.47
CA PHE A 19 -5.88 4.68 13.60
C PHE A 19 -5.84 4.14 15.03
N PRO A 20 -4.81 4.44 15.85
CA PRO A 20 -4.77 4.01 17.24
C PRO A 20 -5.87 4.63 18.14
N THR A 21 -6.53 5.69 17.70
CA THR A 21 -7.62 6.33 18.47
C THR A 21 -8.97 5.62 18.29
N ILE A 22 -9.09 4.74 17.27
CA ILE A 22 -10.32 4.00 17.00
C ILE A 22 -10.42 2.83 18.01
N SER A 23 -11.57 2.64 18.62
CA SER A 23 -11.76 1.54 19.57
C SER A 23 -11.63 0.16 18.90
N ASN A 24 -11.13 -0.83 19.64
CA ASN A 24 -11.04 -2.20 19.12
C ASN A 24 -12.41 -2.75 18.69
N GLU A 25 -13.49 -2.40 19.40
CA GLU A 25 -14.84 -2.77 19.03
C GLU A 25 -15.19 -2.34 17.60
N ILE A 26 -14.84 -1.10 17.22
CA ILE A 26 -15.07 -0.57 15.86
C ILE A 26 -14.11 -1.21 14.85
N LEU A 27 -12.83 -1.34 15.21
CA LEU A 27 -11.79 -1.88 14.33
C LEU A 27 -12.03 -3.35 13.98
N GLU A 28 -12.54 -4.13 14.91
CA GLU A 28 -12.70 -5.58 14.80
C GLU A 28 -14.12 -6.00 14.38
N ALA A 29 -15.06 -5.05 14.28
CA ALA A 29 -16.43 -5.33 13.86
C ALA A 29 -16.46 -6.01 12.48
N LYS A 30 -17.05 -7.22 12.43
CA LYS A 30 -17.19 -8.02 11.20
C LYS A 30 -18.57 -7.85 10.60
N ILE A 31 -18.59 -7.58 9.31
CA ILE A 31 -19.78 -7.73 8.47
C ILE A 31 -19.58 -9.01 7.64
N PRO A 32 -20.59 -9.89 7.51
CA PRO A 32 -20.44 -11.11 6.72
C PRO A 32 -19.83 -10.84 5.34
N GLU A 33 -18.84 -11.64 4.95
CA GLU A 33 -18.13 -11.57 3.66
C GLU A 33 -17.32 -10.27 3.42
N LYS A 34 -17.15 -9.43 4.44
CA LYS A 34 -16.32 -8.21 4.35
C LYS A 34 -15.19 -8.22 5.37
N TRP A 35 -14.13 -7.55 5.03
CA TRP A 35 -13.04 -7.27 5.98
C TRP A 35 -13.49 -6.30 7.07
N SER A 36 -13.00 -6.52 8.29
CA SER A 36 -13.06 -5.51 9.35
C SER A 36 -12.16 -4.32 9.00
N LYS A 37 -12.31 -3.20 9.69
CA LYS A 37 -11.43 -2.04 9.52
C LYS A 37 -9.96 -2.39 9.80
N LYS A 38 -9.70 -3.26 10.79
CA LYS A 38 -8.36 -3.75 11.10
C LYS A 38 -7.80 -4.63 9.98
N GLU A 39 -8.60 -5.50 9.39
CA GLU A 39 -8.20 -6.31 8.23
C GLU A 39 -7.95 -5.45 6.98
N ILE A 40 -8.68 -4.36 6.79
CA ILE A 40 -8.41 -3.39 5.71
C ILE A 40 -7.04 -2.72 5.91
N LEU A 41 -6.69 -2.33 7.14
CA LEU A 41 -5.34 -1.82 7.43
C LEU A 41 -4.27 -2.88 7.21
N GLY A 42 -4.58 -4.14 7.53
CA GLY A 42 -3.73 -5.29 7.20
C GLY A 42 -3.52 -5.47 5.70
N HIS A 43 -4.59 -5.38 4.91
CA HIS A 43 -4.51 -5.38 3.45
C HIS A 43 -3.64 -4.24 2.91
N LEU A 44 -3.76 -3.04 3.48
CA LEU A 44 -2.89 -1.90 3.13
C LEU A 44 -1.43 -2.16 3.50
N THR A 45 -1.17 -2.92 4.56
CA THR A 45 0.18 -3.33 4.96
C THR A 45 0.75 -4.34 3.97
N ASP A 46 -0.01 -5.36 3.57
CA ASP A 46 0.39 -6.32 2.54
C ASP A 46 0.66 -5.62 1.20
N SER A 47 -0.23 -4.69 0.82
CA SER A 47 -0.04 -3.86 -0.37
C SER A 47 1.26 -3.08 -0.33
N ALA A 48 1.60 -2.51 0.84
CA ALA A 48 2.84 -1.77 1.03
C ALA A 48 4.07 -2.67 0.89
N ILE A 49 4.06 -3.87 1.48
CA ILE A 49 5.16 -4.85 1.38
C ILE A 49 5.42 -5.21 -0.10
N HIS A 50 4.38 -5.58 -0.84
CA HIS A 50 4.52 -5.97 -2.24
C HIS A 50 4.92 -4.80 -3.15
N ASN A 51 4.41 -3.61 -2.90
CA ASN A 51 4.78 -2.43 -3.68
C ASN A 51 6.17 -1.90 -3.31
N LEU A 52 6.63 -2.04 -2.07
CA LEU A 52 8.03 -1.76 -1.71
C LEU A 52 8.98 -2.60 -2.57
N VAL A 53 8.72 -3.89 -2.72
CA VAL A 53 9.52 -4.78 -3.57
C VAL A 53 9.46 -4.30 -5.03
N ARG A 54 8.28 -4.04 -5.58
CA ARG A 54 8.09 -3.60 -6.97
C ARG A 54 8.82 -2.29 -7.27
N PHE A 55 8.63 -1.26 -6.42
CA PHE A 55 9.29 0.04 -6.60
C PHE A 55 10.81 -0.05 -6.44
N THR A 56 11.32 -1.03 -5.71
CA THR A 56 12.76 -1.29 -5.62
C THR A 56 13.25 -2.03 -6.86
N GLU A 57 12.63 -3.16 -7.21
CA GLU A 57 13.06 -4.04 -8.31
C GLU A 57 13.06 -3.34 -9.66
N ILE A 58 12.04 -2.52 -9.95
CA ILE A 58 11.92 -1.85 -11.25
C ILE A 58 13.14 -0.96 -11.58
N ASN A 59 13.91 -0.53 -10.60
CA ASN A 59 15.07 0.32 -10.83
C ASN A 59 16.32 -0.45 -11.28
N TYR A 60 16.40 -1.78 -11.04
CA TYR A 60 17.61 -2.54 -11.32
C TYR A 60 17.41 -3.79 -12.19
N VAL A 61 16.17 -4.28 -12.35
CA VAL A 61 15.90 -5.44 -13.21
C VAL A 61 15.72 -5.03 -14.66
N GLU A 62 15.80 -6.01 -15.57
CA GLU A 62 15.56 -5.82 -17.00
C GLU A 62 14.11 -5.35 -17.27
N LYS A 63 13.94 -4.47 -18.27
CA LYS A 63 12.63 -3.95 -18.71
C LYS A 63 12.13 -4.67 -19.94
N PRO A 64 10.80 -4.82 -20.11
CA PRO A 64 9.74 -4.33 -19.20
C PRO A 64 9.66 -5.15 -17.91
N TYR A 65 9.38 -4.48 -16.79
CA TYR A 65 9.17 -5.14 -15.50
C TYR A 65 7.92 -6.02 -15.54
N GLN A 66 8.02 -7.26 -15.07
CA GLN A 66 6.90 -8.19 -15.00
C GLN A 66 6.21 -8.08 -13.64
N HIS A 67 5.02 -7.51 -13.64
CA HIS A 67 4.21 -7.38 -12.42
C HIS A 67 3.75 -8.75 -11.91
N ARG A 68 4.03 -9.05 -10.65
CA ARG A 68 3.57 -10.26 -9.98
C ARG A 68 2.38 -9.93 -9.07
N PRO A 69 1.18 -10.45 -9.38
CA PRO A 69 0.03 -10.31 -8.49
C PRO A 69 0.22 -11.13 -7.21
N TYR A 70 -0.52 -10.80 -6.18
CA TYR A 70 -0.61 -11.57 -4.94
C TYR A 70 -2.06 -11.81 -4.55
N ASN A 71 -2.31 -12.90 -3.82
CA ASN A 71 -3.64 -13.22 -3.31
C ASN A 71 -3.90 -12.44 -2.03
N GLN A 72 -4.61 -11.33 -2.13
CA GLN A 72 -4.87 -10.43 -1.01
C GLN A 72 -5.74 -11.06 0.09
N ILE A 73 -6.66 -11.97 -0.26
CA ILE A 73 -7.52 -12.64 0.70
C ILE A 73 -6.71 -13.61 1.56
N ASP A 74 -5.89 -14.44 0.91
CA ASP A 74 -5.03 -15.39 1.61
C ASP A 74 -4.02 -14.67 2.51
N LEU A 75 -3.43 -13.57 2.06
CA LEU A 75 -2.49 -12.78 2.86
C LEU A 75 -3.13 -12.23 4.13
N VAL A 76 -4.29 -11.58 4.02
CA VAL A 76 -5.00 -11.04 5.20
C VAL A 76 -5.32 -12.13 6.20
N ASN A 77 -5.74 -13.32 5.73
CA ASN A 77 -6.06 -14.45 6.60
C ASN A 77 -4.80 -15.05 7.25
N LEU A 78 -3.73 -15.27 6.48
CA LEU A 78 -2.49 -15.88 6.98
C LEU A 78 -1.73 -14.97 7.93
N ASN A 79 -1.73 -13.66 7.68
CA ASN A 79 -1.05 -12.68 8.50
C ASN A 79 -1.82 -12.32 9.79
N GLN A 80 -3.05 -12.81 9.95
CA GLN A 80 -3.83 -12.72 11.19
C GLN A 80 -4.02 -11.30 11.74
N TYR A 81 -4.18 -10.31 10.87
CA TYR A 81 -4.30 -8.91 11.26
C TYR A 81 -5.46 -8.61 12.20
N GLN A 82 -6.52 -9.42 12.16
CA GLN A 82 -7.68 -9.26 13.04
C GLN A 82 -7.32 -9.32 14.53
N THR A 83 -6.27 -10.07 14.88
CA THR A 83 -5.83 -10.27 16.27
C THR A 83 -4.59 -9.46 16.64
N MET A 84 -4.00 -8.74 15.68
CA MET A 84 -2.82 -7.91 15.92
C MET A 84 -3.18 -6.66 16.73
N ASP A 85 -2.26 -6.21 17.58
CA ASP A 85 -2.39 -4.92 18.25
C ASP A 85 -2.43 -3.77 17.25
N ILE A 86 -3.32 -2.79 17.47
CA ILE A 86 -3.53 -1.70 16.51
C ILE A 86 -2.32 -0.77 16.41
N ASP A 87 -1.61 -0.53 17.52
CA ASP A 87 -0.41 0.31 17.49
C ASP A 87 0.69 -0.38 16.70
N GLU A 88 0.89 -1.69 16.91
CA GLU A 88 1.86 -2.51 16.19
C GLU A 88 1.54 -2.52 14.68
N LEU A 89 0.30 -2.80 14.29
CA LEU A 89 -0.11 -2.83 12.88
C LEU A 89 0.04 -1.45 12.23
N THR A 90 -0.35 -0.39 12.92
CA THR A 90 -0.22 0.98 12.42
C THR A 90 1.25 1.36 12.22
N GLN A 91 2.14 0.99 13.13
CA GLN A 91 3.56 1.27 13.00
C GLN A 91 4.19 0.47 11.85
N LEU A 92 3.85 -0.81 11.69
CA LEU A 92 4.32 -1.62 10.57
C LEU A 92 3.91 -1.00 9.23
N TRP A 93 2.62 -0.68 9.06
CA TRP A 93 2.10 0.01 7.88
C TRP A 93 2.85 1.33 7.61
N PHE A 94 3.03 2.14 8.65
CA PHE A 94 3.66 3.47 8.52
C PHE A 94 5.12 3.39 8.09
N VAL A 95 5.93 2.55 8.72
CA VAL A 95 7.38 2.51 8.43
C VAL A 95 7.67 1.94 7.05
N ILE A 96 6.88 0.96 6.57
CA ILE A 96 7.03 0.43 5.21
C ILE A 96 6.69 1.53 4.19
N ASN A 97 5.59 2.23 4.37
CA ASN A 97 5.19 3.33 3.48
C ASN A 97 6.18 4.50 3.50
N LYS A 98 6.78 4.80 4.64
CA LYS A 98 7.88 5.77 4.72
C LYS A 98 9.07 5.37 3.85
N GLN A 99 9.39 4.07 3.79
CA GLN A 99 10.45 3.57 2.91
C GLN A 99 10.05 3.68 1.44
N ILE A 100 8.80 3.41 1.09
CA ILE A 100 8.28 3.60 -0.28
C ILE A 100 8.44 5.06 -0.71
N ILE A 101 8.06 6.03 0.13
CA ILE A 101 8.23 7.45 -0.17
C ILE A 101 9.70 7.81 -0.45
N ARG A 102 10.65 7.25 0.32
CA ARG A 102 12.09 7.50 0.06
C ARG A 102 12.50 7.01 -1.31
N ILE A 103 12.03 5.83 -1.72
CA ILE A 103 12.30 5.27 -3.05
C ILE A 103 11.67 6.18 -4.12
N MET A 104 10.39 6.53 -3.98
CA MET A 104 9.71 7.40 -4.95
C MET A 104 10.39 8.76 -5.13
N LYS A 105 10.94 9.33 -4.06
CA LYS A 105 11.71 10.60 -4.11
C LYS A 105 13.08 10.47 -4.75
N SER A 106 13.64 9.28 -4.79
CA SER A 106 14.96 9.00 -5.40
C SER A 106 14.88 8.56 -6.86
N VAL A 107 13.68 8.33 -7.39
CA VAL A 107 13.47 7.89 -8.78
C VAL A 107 13.76 9.05 -9.75
N ASP A 108 14.62 8.80 -10.74
CA ASP A 108 14.88 9.74 -11.81
C ASP A 108 13.67 9.90 -12.75
N ASN A 109 13.55 11.09 -13.35
CA ASN A 109 12.43 11.38 -14.26
C ASN A 109 12.31 10.37 -15.42
N GLU A 110 13.44 9.91 -15.93
CA GLU A 110 13.47 8.90 -17.00
C GLU A 110 12.89 7.55 -16.55
N ALA A 111 13.10 7.19 -15.29
CA ALA A 111 12.56 5.94 -14.74
C ALA A 111 11.04 5.94 -14.61
N LEU A 112 10.40 7.12 -14.58
CA LEU A 112 8.94 7.23 -14.55
C LEU A 112 8.26 6.62 -15.78
N ASP A 113 8.97 6.54 -16.90
CA ASP A 113 8.50 5.95 -18.16
C ASP A 113 8.80 4.44 -18.27
N TYR A 114 9.45 3.81 -17.28
CA TYR A 114 9.74 2.37 -17.28
C TYR A 114 8.45 1.57 -17.41
N LYS A 115 8.44 0.65 -18.38
CA LYS A 115 7.24 -0.14 -18.71
C LYS A 115 7.10 -1.35 -17.81
N ILE A 116 5.87 -1.60 -17.45
CA ILE A 116 5.42 -2.67 -16.56
C ILE A 116 4.35 -3.47 -17.29
N VAL A 117 4.56 -4.77 -17.43
CA VAL A 117 3.57 -5.69 -18.00
C VAL A 117 2.76 -6.29 -16.88
N LEU A 118 1.45 -6.10 -16.92
CA LEU A 118 0.51 -6.67 -15.96
C LEU A 118 0.17 -8.13 -16.33
N SER A 119 -0.49 -8.84 -15.40
CA SER A 119 -0.85 -10.26 -15.59
C SER A 119 -1.82 -10.52 -16.73
N ASP A 120 -2.62 -9.52 -17.12
CA ASP A 120 -3.52 -9.57 -18.28
C ASP A 120 -2.86 -9.18 -19.60
N GLY A 121 -1.55 -8.88 -19.59
CA GLY A 121 -0.77 -8.46 -20.73
C GLY A 121 -0.84 -6.96 -21.04
N SER A 122 -1.62 -6.19 -20.31
CA SER A 122 -1.64 -4.73 -20.46
C SER A 122 -0.33 -4.11 -19.98
N ILE A 123 -0.01 -2.93 -20.53
CA ILE A 123 1.25 -2.23 -20.24
C ILE A 123 0.92 -0.89 -19.61
N ILE A 124 1.50 -0.66 -18.45
CA ILE A 124 1.50 0.63 -17.75
C ILE A 124 2.93 1.16 -17.62
N ASP A 125 3.12 2.31 -17.01
CA ASP A 125 4.43 2.84 -16.62
C ASP A 125 4.54 3.05 -15.11
N LEU A 126 5.76 3.32 -14.66
CA LEU A 126 6.02 3.54 -13.23
C LEU A 126 5.26 4.74 -12.68
N LYS A 127 5.09 5.81 -13.46
CA LYS A 127 4.31 6.98 -13.05
C LYS A 127 2.87 6.63 -12.76
N PHE A 128 2.25 5.81 -13.62
CA PHE A 128 0.89 5.31 -13.38
C PHE A 128 0.84 4.44 -12.13
N LEU A 129 1.77 3.49 -11.96
CA LEU A 129 1.80 2.59 -10.81
C LEU A 129 1.91 3.36 -9.47
N ILE A 130 2.74 4.42 -9.42
CA ILE A 130 2.87 5.26 -8.24
C ILE A 130 1.55 5.99 -7.95
N THR A 131 0.93 6.58 -8.97
CA THR A 131 -0.33 7.32 -8.80
C THR A 131 -1.46 6.40 -8.36
N ASP A 132 -1.56 5.23 -8.97
CA ASP A 132 -2.55 4.20 -8.65
C ASP A 132 -2.38 3.70 -7.21
N TYR A 133 -1.15 3.46 -6.78
CA TYR A 133 -0.85 3.07 -5.40
C TYR A 133 -1.36 4.09 -4.36
N VAL A 134 -1.12 5.38 -4.60
CA VAL A 134 -1.57 6.45 -3.69
C VAL A 134 -3.10 6.56 -3.67
N ASN A 135 -3.76 6.40 -4.81
CA ASN A 135 -5.21 6.42 -4.90
C ASN A 135 -5.86 5.20 -4.23
N HIS A 136 -5.26 4.01 -4.41
CA HIS A 136 -5.67 2.79 -3.71
C HIS A 136 -5.56 2.95 -2.19
N LEU A 137 -4.45 3.52 -1.71
CA LEU A 137 -4.25 3.82 -0.30
C LEU A 137 -5.35 4.73 0.25
N GLU A 138 -5.62 5.85 -0.42
CA GLU A 138 -6.68 6.79 -0.03
C GLU A 138 -8.06 6.13 0.00
N HIS A 139 -8.38 5.33 -1.03
CA HIS A 139 -9.65 4.61 -1.10
C HIS A 139 -9.89 3.75 0.14
N HIS A 140 -8.90 2.94 0.53
CA HIS A 140 -9.02 2.05 1.69
C HIS A 140 -8.94 2.79 3.03
N ILE A 141 -8.16 3.86 3.16
CA ILE A 141 -8.15 4.73 4.34
C ILE A 141 -9.57 5.29 4.59
N ASN A 142 -10.26 5.71 3.53
CA ASN A 142 -11.64 6.21 3.64
C ASN A 142 -12.65 5.14 4.08
N GLN A 143 -12.36 3.86 3.88
CA GLN A 143 -13.18 2.76 4.41
C GLN A 143 -12.93 2.51 5.91
N ILE A 144 -11.76 2.87 6.43
CA ILE A 144 -11.42 2.75 7.85
C ILE A 144 -12.00 3.92 8.66
N ARG A 145 -12.04 5.10 8.08
CA ARG A 145 -12.63 6.30 8.69
C ARG A 145 -14.15 6.22 8.77
#